data_a037529b9736cdd6bd39f91979f5aad4
#
_entry.id   a037529b9736cdd6bd39f91979f5aad4
#
_cell.length_a   1.000
_cell.length_b   1.000
_cell.length_c   1.000
_cell.angle_alpha   90.00
_cell.angle_beta   90.00
_cell.angle_gamma   90.00
#
_symmetry.space_group_name_H-M   'P 1'
#
loop_
_entity.id
_entity.type
_entity.pdbx_description
1 polymer ?
#
loop_
_entity_poly.entity_id
_entity_poly.type
_entity_poly.pdbx_seq_one_letter_code
_entity_poly.pdbx_strand_id
1 'polypeptide(L)'
;MRYLHDIKSRLAAGILLLMVTAMLGGCRGAKLSVANEQFERGEYFEAQKTYRKVYNKLTKREQRPQRGAVAYQMGLCYSKLGMSARAASAYGNSLRYGCPDSTALLYMGQALQAEGKYAPAQKAYEEFIAKVKSEPETQENATKRRQLLAQADNGLAGCRFALAQKGHPTRYVVKNAKLFNSRRADFAPMFIDPQSEDVLYFTTTNEKVTGTKKSEITGMKKGDIWMTRKNEKGEWQRPETVEGELNTENDEGVISFTPDGQTMYLSRARREPNAHTGVEIYTSQRSDAKWSAPVKYEITADTISSYGHPAVSPDGKW
;
A
#
# COMPACT_ATOMS: atom_id res chain seq x y z
N MET A 1 9.28 42.84 -14.79
CA MET A 1 8.43 42.26 -15.85
C MET A 1 9.10 41.21 -16.74
N ARG A 2 10.41 41.16 -16.89
CA ARG A 2 11.12 40.12 -17.70
C ARG A 2 11.16 38.73 -17.05
N TYR A 3 11.20 38.62 -15.73
CA TYR A 3 11.29 37.34 -15.01
C TYR A 3 10.02 36.49 -15.07
N LEU A 4 8.85 37.10 -15.16
CA LEU A 4 7.56 36.38 -15.24
C LEU A 4 7.28 35.83 -16.65
N HIS A 5 7.96 36.36 -17.68
CA HIS A 5 7.81 35.87 -19.04
C HIS A 5 8.61 34.58 -19.30
N ASP A 6 9.76 34.46 -18.63
CA ASP A 6 10.68 33.31 -18.77
C ASP A 6 10.14 32.04 -18.06
N ILE A 7 9.46 32.20 -16.93
CA ILE A 7 8.81 31.07 -16.22
C ILE A 7 7.63 30.52 -17.01
N LYS A 8 6.83 31.40 -17.62
CA LYS A 8 5.70 30.95 -18.45
C LYS A 8 6.16 30.26 -19.75
N SER A 9 7.30 30.67 -20.33
CA SER A 9 7.85 30.05 -21.55
C SER A 9 8.45 28.67 -21.26
N ARG A 10 9.09 28.48 -20.11
CA ARG A 10 9.65 27.17 -19.68
C ARG A 10 8.57 26.16 -19.22
N LEU A 11 7.51 26.64 -18.57
CA LEU A 11 6.32 25.82 -18.28
C LEU A 11 5.57 25.42 -19.56
N ALA A 12 5.43 26.34 -20.51
CA ALA A 12 4.83 26.04 -21.79
C ALA A 12 5.67 25.07 -22.64
N ALA A 13 7.01 25.18 -22.60
CA ALA A 13 7.91 24.24 -23.27
C ALA A 13 7.88 22.83 -22.64
N GLY A 14 7.78 22.74 -21.31
CA GLY A 14 7.62 21.46 -20.60
C GLY A 14 6.28 20.77 -20.89
N ILE A 15 5.20 21.53 -20.97
CA ILE A 15 3.87 21.04 -21.32
C ILE A 15 3.80 20.68 -22.81
N LEU A 16 4.47 21.44 -23.69
CA LEU A 16 4.53 21.17 -25.13
C LEU A 16 5.35 19.90 -25.42
N LEU A 17 6.43 19.64 -24.68
CA LEU A 17 7.23 18.41 -24.83
C LEU A 17 6.45 17.16 -24.38
N LEU A 18 5.59 17.27 -23.37
CA LEU A 18 4.64 16.22 -22.96
C LEU A 18 3.52 16.00 -23.98
N MET A 19 3.08 17.04 -24.69
CA MET A 19 2.03 16.93 -25.73
C MET A 19 2.57 16.40 -27.06
N VAL A 20 3.80 16.69 -27.45
CA VAL A 20 4.38 16.21 -28.71
C VAL A 20 4.66 14.69 -28.69
N THR A 21 4.91 14.10 -27.52
CA THR A 21 5.01 12.63 -27.39
C THR A 21 3.65 11.91 -27.48
N ALA A 22 2.54 12.64 -27.34
CA ALA A 22 1.18 12.08 -27.39
C ALA A 22 0.63 11.90 -28.83
N MET A 23 1.21 12.56 -29.84
CA MET A 23 0.63 12.59 -31.18
C MET A 23 1.18 11.56 -32.20
N LEU A 24 2.15 10.72 -31.81
CA LEU A 24 2.78 9.79 -32.76
C LEU A 24 2.40 8.31 -32.60
N GLY A 25 1.26 7.99 -31.98
CA GLY A 25 0.90 6.58 -31.80
C GLY A 25 -0.57 6.31 -31.48
N GLY A 26 -1.47 6.57 -32.42
CA GLY A 26 -2.93 6.59 -32.27
C GLY A 26 -3.58 5.53 -31.35
N CYS A 27 -3.26 4.24 -31.39
CA CYS A 27 -3.84 3.24 -30.48
C CYS A 27 -2.92 2.79 -29.32
N ARG A 28 -1.60 3.08 -29.40
CA ARG A 28 -0.63 2.69 -28.38
C ARG A 28 -0.49 3.75 -27.28
N GLY A 29 -0.54 5.04 -27.65
CA GLY A 29 -0.50 6.16 -26.71
C GLY A 29 -1.72 6.21 -25.78
N ALA A 30 -2.90 5.97 -26.31
CA ALA A 30 -4.13 5.95 -25.52
C ALA A 30 -4.13 4.91 -24.38
N LYS A 31 -3.48 3.75 -24.57
CA LYS A 31 -3.39 2.72 -23.53
C LYS A 31 -2.38 3.05 -22.43
N LEU A 32 -1.30 3.76 -22.77
CA LEU A 32 -0.33 4.22 -21.78
C LEU A 32 -0.90 5.39 -20.98
N SER A 33 -1.61 6.32 -21.62
CA SER A 33 -2.28 7.40 -20.90
C SER A 33 -3.33 6.88 -19.93
N VAL A 34 -4.14 5.89 -20.33
CA VAL A 34 -5.09 5.24 -19.43
C VAL A 34 -4.40 4.61 -18.22
N ALA A 35 -3.25 3.93 -18.41
CA ALA A 35 -2.50 3.35 -17.31
C ALA A 35 -1.96 4.43 -16.33
N ASN A 36 -1.49 5.56 -16.88
CA ASN A 36 -1.03 6.70 -16.10
C ASN A 36 -2.18 7.32 -15.30
N GLU A 37 -3.33 7.55 -15.92
CA GLU A 37 -4.52 8.08 -15.25
C GLU A 37 -4.99 7.16 -14.12
N GLN A 38 -5.02 5.84 -14.36
CA GLN A 38 -5.34 4.86 -13.33
C GLN A 38 -4.34 4.92 -12.16
N PHE A 39 -3.05 5.06 -12.46
CA PHE A 39 -2.01 5.18 -11.44
C PHE A 39 -2.18 6.44 -10.60
N GLU A 40 -2.42 7.59 -11.22
CA GLU A 40 -2.64 8.89 -10.54
C GLU A 40 -3.91 8.87 -9.66
N ARG A 41 -4.95 8.12 -10.06
CA ARG A 41 -6.14 7.90 -9.23
C ARG A 41 -5.92 6.87 -8.11
N GLY A 42 -4.73 6.26 -8.00
CA GLY A 42 -4.44 5.22 -7.01
C GLY A 42 -5.02 3.83 -7.35
N GLU A 43 -5.55 3.64 -8.54
CA GLU A 43 -6.11 2.35 -9.02
C GLU A 43 -4.99 1.38 -9.43
N TYR A 44 -4.07 1.10 -8.50
CA TYR A 44 -2.81 0.40 -8.79
C TYR A 44 -3.00 -1.00 -9.36
N PHE A 45 -4.08 -1.70 -8.97
CA PHE A 45 -4.37 -3.03 -9.49
C PHE A 45 -4.79 -2.98 -10.96
N GLU A 46 -5.60 -2.02 -11.38
CA GLU A 46 -5.97 -1.86 -12.78
C GLU A 46 -4.82 -1.26 -13.59
N ALA A 47 -4.12 -0.26 -13.05
CA ALA A 47 -2.96 0.36 -13.69
C ALA A 47 -1.90 -0.70 -14.08
N GLN A 48 -1.52 -1.61 -13.15
CA GLN A 48 -0.53 -2.65 -13.45
C GLN A 48 -0.98 -3.59 -14.57
N LYS A 49 -2.28 -3.90 -14.67
CA LYS A 49 -2.82 -4.71 -15.78
C LYS A 49 -2.66 -3.98 -17.12
N THR A 50 -2.98 -2.69 -17.13
CA THR A 50 -2.90 -1.86 -18.33
C THR A 50 -1.44 -1.64 -18.73
N TYR A 51 -0.54 -1.30 -17.79
CA TYR A 51 0.91 -1.22 -18.06
C TYR A 51 1.46 -2.54 -18.59
N ARG A 52 1.08 -3.69 -18.03
CA ARG A 52 1.54 -5.01 -18.53
C ARG A 52 1.11 -5.27 -19.97
N LYS A 53 -0.10 -4.86 -20.36
CA LYS A 53 -0.54 -4.96 -21.75
C LYS A 53 0.30 -4.06 -22.69
N VAL A 54 0.67 -2.86 -22.24
CA VAL A 54 1.58 -1.96 -22.98
C VAL A 54 2.97 -2.57 -23.05
N TYR A 55 3.55 -2.99 -21.93
CA TYR A 55 4.86 -3.60 -21.86
C TYR A 55 5.04 -4.78 -22.81
N ASN A 56 4.04 -5.66 -22.91
CA ASN A 56 4.07 -6.83 -23.78
C ASN A 56 4.03 -6.48 -25.27
N LYS A 57 3.57 -5.28 -25.64
CA LYS A 57 3.55 -4.80 -27.03
C LYS A 57 4.86 -4.12 -27.45
N LEU A 58 5.69 -3.70 -26.51
CA LEU A 58 6.96 -3.02 -26.75
C LEU A 58 8.08 -4.06 -26.96
N THR A 59 8.10 -4.70 -28.11
CA THR A 59 9.02 -5.81 -28.40
C THR A 59 10.24 -5.42 -29.24
N LYS A 60 10.17 -4.31 -29.95
CA LYS A 60 11.21 -3.86 -30.86
C LYS A 60 12.40 -3.23 -30.12
N ARG A 61 13.59 -3.30 -30.73
CA ARG A 61 14.84 -2.79 -30.14
C ARG A 61 14.80 -1.30 -29.84
N GLU A 62 14.27 -0.50 -30.76
CA GLU A 62 14.11 0.93 -30.61
C GLU A 62 13.12 1.35 -29.50
N GLN A 63 12.26 0.43 -29.07
CA GLN A 63 11.28 0.64 -28.00
C GLN A 63 11.83 0.29 -26.61
N ARG A 64 13.10 -0.15 -26.51
CA ARG A 64 13.68 -0.56 -25.21
C ARG A 64 13.59 0.52 -24.14
N PRO A 65 13.93 1.81 -24.39
CA PRO A 65 13.81 2.84 -23.35
C PRO A 65 12.37 3.01 -22.85
N GLN A 66 11.39 3.02 -23.76
CA GLN A 66 9.97 3.08 -23.40
C GLN A 66 9.53 1.84 -22.60
N ARG A 67 10.02 0.66 -22.99
CA ARG A 67 9.78 -0.58 -22.28
C ARG A 67 10.34 -0.54 -20.84
N GLY A 68 11.52 0.06 -20.66
CA GLY A 68 12.13 0.31 -19.36
C GLY A 68 11.30 1.23 -18.48
N ALA A 69 10.81 2.34 -19.05
CA ALA A 69 9.93 3.26 -18.33
C ALA A 69 8.61 2.60 -17.90
N VAL A 70 7.98 1.82 -18.79
CA VAL A 70 6.75 1.07 -18.45
C VAL A 70 7.03 0.02 -17.37
N ALA A 71 8.16 -0.67 -17.43
CA ALA A 71 8.56 -1.62 -16.39
C ALA A 71 8.74 -0.94 -15.03
N TYR A 72 9.30 0.27 -15.00
CA TYR A 72 9.40 1.07 -13.78
C TYR A 72 8.02 1.38 -13.19
N GLN A 73 7.07 1.86 -13.99
CA GLN A 73 5.71 2.13 -13.54
C GLN A 73 5.01 0.85 -13.03
N MET A 74 5.22 -0.29 -13.68
CA MET A 74 4.75 -1.59 -13.16
C MET A 74 5.35 -1.90 -11.79
N GLY A 75 6.64 -1.61 -11.60
CA GLY A 75 7.33 -1.76 -10.32
C GLY A 75 6.68 -0.93 -9.23
N LEU A 76 6.37 0.34 -9.50
CA LEU A 76 5.66 1.23 -8.57
C LEU A 76 4.27 0.67 -8.21
N CYS A 77 3.48 0.22 -9.20
CA CYS A 77 2.20 -0.42 -8.93
C CYS A 77 2.35 -1.65 -8.02
N TYR A 78 3.29 -2.55 -8.34
CA TYR A 78 3.51 -3.76 -7.54
C TYR A 78 3.98 -3.43 -6.12
N SER A 79 4.81 -2.39 -5.94
CA SER A 79 5.22 -1.91 -4.62
C SER A 79 4.02 -1.42 -3.79
N LYS A 80 3.14 -0.62 -4.41
CA LYS A 80 1.91 -0.13 -3.77
C LYS A 80 0.92 -1.25 -3.42
N LEU A 81 0.97 -2.37 -4.15
CA LEU A 81 0.15 -3.56 -3.92
C LEU A 81 0.79 -4.57 -2.94
N GLY A 82 1.97 -4.27 -2.38
CA GLY A 82 2.70 -5.20 -1.51
C GLY A 82 3.23 -6.45 -2.24
N MET A 83 3.31 -6.42 -3.56
CA MET A 83 3.77 -7.55 -4.40
C MET A 83 5.29 -7.48 -4.61
N SER A 84 6.06 -7.58 -3.53
CA SER A 84 7.50 -7.28 -3.50
C SER A 84 8.32 -8.07 -4.52
N ALA A 85 8.07 -9.37 -4.70
CA ALA A 85 8.78 -10.18 -5.70
C ALA A 85 8.54 -9.69 -7.14
N ARG A 86 7.31 -9.27 -7.46
CA ARG A 86 6.97 -8.71 -8.78
C ARG A 86 7.56 -7.32 -8.95
N ALA A 87 7.56 -6.51 -7.90
CA ALA A 87 8.17 -5.19 -7.89
C ALA A 87 9.67 -5.27 -8.20
N ALA A 88 10.40 -6.13 -7.47
CA ALA A 88 11.84 -6.35 -7.70
C ALA A 88 12.13 -6.78 -9.15
N SER A 89 11.33 -7.71 -9.70
CA SER A 89 11.47 -8.16 -11.09
C SER A 89 11.19 -7.04 -12.10
N ALA A 90 10.18 -6.20 -11.84
CA ALA A 90 9.81 -5.09 -12.71
C ALA A 90 10.88 -4.00 -12.71
N TYR A 91 11.44 -3.63 -11.54
CA TYR A 91 12.56 -2.69 -11.46
C TYR A 91 13.83 -3.25 -12.10
N GLY A 92 14.13 -4.55 -11.92
CA GLY A 92 15.25 -5.19 -12.62
C GLY A 92 15.10 -5.15 -14.15
N ASN A 93 13.89 -5.34 -14.67
CA ASN A 93 13.61 -5.17 -16.09
C ASN A 93 13.74 -3.70 -16.53
N SER A 94 13.28 -2.75 -15.71
CA SER A 94 13.45 -1.32 -15.97
C SER A 94 14.92 -0.95 -16.17
N LEU A 95 15.79 -1.38 -15.26
CA LEU A 95 17.24 -1.17 -15.34
C LEU A 95 17.84 -1.86 -16.58
N ARG A 96 17.46 -3.11 -16.86
CA ARG A 96 17.93 -3.87 -18.04
C ARG A 96 17.60 -3.17 -19.35
N TYR A 97 16.49 -2.48 -19.43
CA TYR A 97 16.07 -1.73 -20.62
C TYR A 97 16.51 -0.27 -20.62
N GLY A 98 17.38 0.11 -19.68
CA GLY A 98 17.99 1.44 -19.67
C GLY A 98 17.06 2.56 -19.25
N CYS A 99 16.17 2.31 -18.29
CA CYS A 99 15.40 3.41 -17.68
C CYS A 99 16.36 4.41 -17.03
N PRO A 100 16.25 5.71 -17.34
CA PRO A 100 17.17 6.72 -16.82
C PRO A 100 16.97 7.01 -15.35
N ASP A 101 15.82 6.64 -14.77
CA ASP A 101 15.51 6.95 -13.38
C ASP A 101 16.32 6.08 -12.40
N SER A 102 17.23 6.71 -11.68
CA SER A 102 18.10 6.05 -10.72
C SER A 102 17.34 5.46 -9.53
N THR A 103 16.13 5.99 -9.23
CA THR A 103 15.31 5.47 -8.13
C THR A 103 14.84 4.03 -8.33
N ALA A 104 14.94 3.50 -9.56
CA ALA A 104 14.68 2.08 -9.83
C ALA A 104 15.58 1.15 -8.99
N LEU A 105 16.85 1.54 -8.75
CA LEU A 105 17.76 0.80 -7.87
C LEU A 105 17.32 0.84 -6.41
N LEU A 106 16.94 2.02 -5.91
CA LEU A 106 16.44 2.20 -4.55
C LEU A 106 15.21 1.33 -4.29
N TYR A 107 14.21 1.42 -5.18
CA TYR A 107 12.96 0.68 -5.02
C TYR A 107 13.12 -0.82 -5.26
N MET A 108 14.10 -1.23 -6.10
CA MET A 108 14.48 -2.63 -6.22
C MET A 108 15.09 -3.14 -4.91
N GLY A 109 15.95 -2.35 -4.27
CA GLY A 109 16.50 -2.66 -2.96
C GLY A 109 15.41 -2.84 -1.90
N GLN A 110 14.47 -1.92 -1.82
CA GLN A 110 13.33 -2.01 -0.90
C GLN A 110 12.48 -3.27 -1.14
N ALA A 111 12.18 -3.57 -2.40
CA ALA A 111 11.41 -4.76 -2.76
C ALA A 111 12.14 -6.07 -2.43
N LEU A 112 13.45 -6.14 -2.68
CA LEU A 112 14.29 -7.29 -2.32
C LEU A 112 14.41 -7.46 -0.80
N GLN A 113 14.55 -6.36 -0.06
CA GLN A 113 14.57 -6.37 1.41
C GLN A 113 13.26 -6.90 1.99
N ALA A 114 12.11 -6.47 1.46
CA ALA A 114 10.80 -6.98 1.84
C ALA A 114 10.62 -8.49 1.57
N GLU A 115 11.35 -9.05 0.59
CA GLU A 115 11.39 -10.48 0.31
C GLU A 115 12.42 -11.25 1.19
N GLY A 116 13.07 -10.58 2.13
CA GLY A 116 14.15 -11.19 2.92
C GLY A 116 15.43 -11.46 2.14
N LYS A 117 15.56 -10.94 0.92
CA LYS A 117 16.74 -11.08 0.06
C LYS A 117 17.75 -9.97 0.37
N TYR A 118 18.31 -10.02 1.59
CA TYR A 118 19.10 -8.91 2.13
C TYR A 118 20.39 -8.64 1.37
N ALA A 119 21.14 -9.68 0.96
CA ALA A 119 22.40 -9.48 0.23
C ALA A 119 22.21 -8.82 -1.16
N PRO A 120 21.27 -9.26 -2.04
CA PRO A 120 20.99 -8.52 -3.27
C PRO A 120 20.34 -7.14 -3.03
N ALA A 121 19.59 -6.96 -1.95
CA ALA A 121 19.04 -5.65 -1.57
C ALA A 121 20.17 -4.67 -1.20
N GLN A 122 21.13 -5.12 -0.38
CA GLN A 122 22.32 -4.34 -0.02
C GLN A 122 23.06 -3.85 -1.28
N LYS A 123 23.31 -4.73 -2.23
CA LYS A 123 23.97 -4.38 -3.49
C LYS A 123 23.20 -3.31 -4.27
N ALA A 124 21.87 -3.42 -4.34
CA ALA A 124 21.05 -2.43 -5.03
C ALA A 124 21.10 -1.05 -4.36
N TYR A 125 21.10 -1.00 -3.03
CA TYR A 125 21.27 0.25 -2.28
C TYR A 125 22.66 0.87 -2.48
N GLU A 126 23.72 0.07 -2.43
CA GLU A 126 25.10 0.53 -2.64
C GLU A 126 25.27 1.09 -4.07
N GLU A 127 24.74 0.42 -5.08
CA GLU A 127 24.75 0.91 -6.47
C GLU A 127 23.96 2.22 -6.62
N PHE A 128 22.80 2.33 -5.95
CA PHE A 128 22.00 3.56 -5.94
C PHE A 128 22.80 4.72 -5.30
N ILE A 129 23.37 4.50 -4.13
CA ILE A 129 24.13 5.52 -3.38
C ILE A 129 25.34 5.98 -4.21
N ALA A 130 26.08 5.05 -4.81
CA ALA A 130 27.23 5.36 -5.66
C ALA A 130 26.81 6.21 -6.87
N LYS A 131 25.72 5.81 -7.56
CA LYS A 131 25.21 6.54 -8.71
C LYS A 131 24.77 7.96 -8.34
N VAL A 132 23.96 8.11 -7.30
CA VAL A 132 23.50 9.44 -6.86
C VAL A 132 24.66 10.32 -6.43
N LYS A 133 25.67 9.79 -5.73
CA LYS A 133 26.87 10.56 -5.33
C LYS A 133 27.73 10.99 -6.52
N SER A 134 27.71 10.28 -7.63
CA SER A 134 28.44 10.65 -8.85
C SER A 134 27.74 11.73 -9.68
N GLU A 135 26.44 11.97 -9.46
CA GLU A 135 25.68 13.00 -10.14
C GLU A 135 25.88 14.37 -9.47
N PRO A 136 25.93 15.48 -10.24
CA PRO A 136 26.09 16.81 -9.65
C PRO A 136 24.90 17.18 -8.75
N GLU A 137 25.21 17.78 -7.60
CA GLU A 137 24.19 18.34 -6.71
C GLU A 137 23.84 19.76 -7.18
N THR A 138 22.56 20.04 -7.32
CA THR A 138 22.02 21.36 -7.61
C THR A 138 21.12 21.81 -6.47
N GLN A 139 20.95 23.11 -6.29
CA GLN A 139 20.07 23.66 -5.26
C GLN A 139 18.63 23.12 -5.37
N GLU A 140 18.18 22.88 -6.60
CA GLU A 140 16.82 22.38 -6.90
C GLU A 140 16.64 20.91 -6.44
N ASN A 141 17.66 20.06 -6.62
CA ASN A 141 17.57 18.63 -6.32
C ASN A 141 18.08 18.23 -4.92
N ALA A 142 18.76 19.12 -4.20
CA ALA A 142 19.46 18.83 -2.95
C ALA A 142 18.57 18.20 -1.86
N THR A 143 17.36 18.70 -1.68
CA THR A 143 16.43 18.18 -0.65
C THR A 143 15.94 16.77 -1.01
N LYS A 144 15.48 16.57 -2.24
CA LYS A 144 15.03 15.24 -2.73
C LYS A 144 16.20 14.24 -2.69
N ARG A 145 17.37 14.65 -3.11
CA ARG A 145 18.60 13.84 -3.10
C ARG A 145 18.93 13.36 -1.69
N ARG A 146 18.94 14.27 -0.69
CA ARG A 146 19.17 13.91 0.72
C ARG A 146 18.14 12.91 1.23
N GLN A 147 16.86 13.11 0.94
CA GLN A 147 15.80 12.18 1.33
C GLN A 147 15.98 10.79 0.74
N LEU A 148 16.32 10.68 -0.55
CA LEU A 148 16.52 9.41 -1.23
C LEU A 148 17.78 8.68 -0.71
N LEU A 149 18.87 9.43 -0.47
CA LEU A 149 20.08 8.86 0.15
C LEU A 149 19.81 8.36 1.56
N ALA A 150 19.08 9.11 2.38
CA ALA A 150 18.71 8.69 3.74
C ALA A 150 17.85 7.41 3.72
N GLN A 151 16.94 7.27 2.77
CA GLN A 151 16.17 6.04 2.58
C GLN A 151 17.07 4.85 2.21
N ALA A 152 18.02 5.06 1.30
CA ALA A 152 18.94 4.01 0.88
C ALA A 152 19.90 3.60 2.01
N ASP A 153 20.46 4.56 2.75
CA ASP A 153 21.34 4.31 3.89
C ASP A 153 20.61 3.55 5.00
N ASN A 154 19.35 3.92 5.31
CA ASN A 154 18.53 3.21 6.28
C ASN A 154 18.21 1.77 5.82
N GLY A 155 17.86 1.60 4.54
CA GLY A 155 17.63 0.27 3.95
C GLY A 155 18.89 -0.61 4.01
N LEU A 156 20.05 -0.03 3.68
CA LEU A 156 21.36 -0.68 3.76
C LEU A 156 21.70 -1.12 5.18
N ALA A 157 21.50 -0.22 6.16
CA ALA A 157 21.70 -0.53 7.58
C ALA A 157 20.79 -1.67 8.04
N GLY A 158 19.51 -1.64 7.65
CA GLY A 158 18.55 -2.71 7.94
C GLY A 158 18.97 -4.05 7.33
N CYS A 159 19.48 -4.08 6.09
CA CYS A 159 19.99 -5.29 5.48
C CYS A 159 21.21 -5.86 6.22
N ARG A 160 22.17 -5.01 6.60
CA ARG A 160 23.34 -5.38 7.39
C ARG A 160 22.95 -5.96 8.76
N PHE A 161 22.02 -5.30 9.44
CA PHE A 161 21.49 -5.80 10.69
C PHE A 161 20.83 -7.17 10.54
N ALA A 162 19.96 -7.35 9.55
CA ALA A 162 19.29 -8.63 9.30
C ALA A 162 20.28 -9.77 9.00
N LEU A 163 21.32 -9.50 8.22
CA LEU A 163 22.38 -10.48 7.92
C LEU A 163 23.19 -10.84 9.17
N ALA A 164 23.52 -9.86 10.01
CA ALA A 164 24.22 -10.09 11.28
C ALA A 164 23.36 -10.91 12.27
N GLN A 165 22.04 -10.66 12.30
CA GLN A 165 21.12 -11.39 13.20
C GLN A 165 20.82 -12.82 12.74
N LYS A 166 21.14 -13.21 11.51
CA LYS A 166 20.82 -14.54 10.95
C LYS A 166 21.35 -15.70 11.80
N GLY A 167 22.47 -15.49 12.51
CA GLY A 167 23.08 -16.48 13.42
C GLY A 167 22.63 -16.35 14.89
N HIS A 168 21.76 -15.38 15.20
CA HIS A 168 21.35 -15.04 16.57
C HIS A 168 19.83 -15.10 16.70
N PRO A 169 19.23 -16.31 16.71
CA PRO A 169 17.78 -16.45 16.80
C PRO A 169 17.27 -15.91 18.15
N THR A 170 16.12 -15.25 18.12
CA THR A 170 15.43 -14.84 19.34
C THR A 170 14.80 -16.06 20.05
N ARG A 171 14.42 -15.89 21.31
CA ARG A 171 13.65 -16.90 22.06
C ARG A 171 12.22 -17.10 21.56
N TYR A 172 11.74 -16.21 20.67
CA TYR A 172 10.39 -16.26 20.16
C TYR A 172 10.27 -17.22 18.97
N VAL A 173 9.20 -18.01 18.98
CA VAL A 173 8.82 -18.87 17.84
C VAL A 173 7.58 -18.28 17.18
N VAL A 174 7.74 -17.74 15.98
CA VAL A 174 6.62 -17.20 15.21
C VAL A 174 6.00 -18.32 14.39
N LYS A 175 4.70 -18.54 14.57
CA LYS A 175 3.91 -19.55 13.84
C LYS A 175 2.78 -18.89 13.07
N ASN A 176 2.53 -19.36 11.84
CA ASN A 176 1.36 -18.96 11.10
C ASN A 176 0.07 -19.45 11.78
N ALA A 177 -0.84 -18.54 12.06
CA ALA A 177 -2.14 -18.86 12.65
C ALA A 177 -3.10 -19.40 11.57
N LYS A 178 -2.82 -20.58 11.04
CA LYS A 178 -3.51 -21.20 9.88
C LYS A 178 -5.02 -21.29 10.03
N LEU A 179 -5.53 -21.32 11.28
CA LEU A 179 -6.97 -21.37 11.54
C LEU A 179 -7.65 -20.04 11.18
N PHE A 180 -6.95 -18.92 11.39
CA PHE A 180 -7.46 -17.56 11.21
C PHE A 180 -7.07 -17.01 9.84
N ASN A 181 -5.85 -17.27 9.40
CA ASN A 181 -5.31 -16.71 8.17
C ASN A 181 -5.93 -17.37 6.94
N SER A 182 -6.50 -16.57 6.08
CA SER A 182 -7.00 -16.95 4.76
C SER A 182 -5.88 -16.91 3.71
N ARG A 183 -6.23 -17.14 2.45
CA ARG A 183 -5.33 -16.91 1.29
C ARG A 183 -5.29 -15.45 0.85
N ARG A 184 -6.05 -14.59 1.52
CA ARG A 184 -6.17 -13.16 1.27
C ARG A 184 -5.49 -12.39 2.39
N ALA A 185 -5.83 -11.12 2.55
CA ALA A 185 -5.32 -10.31 3.64
C ALA A 185 -6.18 -10.53 4.90
N ASP A 186 -5.51 -10.83 6.00
CA ASP A 186 -6.06 -10.89 7.35
C ASP A 186 -5.17 -10.02 8.21
N PHE A 187 -5.73 -9.02 8.89
CA PHE A 187 -4.95 -7.97 9.56
C PHE A 187 -5.71 -7.31 10.71
N ALA A 188 -5.03 -6.43 11.44
CA ALA A 188 -5.58 -5.68 12.58
C ALA A 188 -6.26 -6.57 13.65
N PRO A 189 -5.57 -7.60 14.18
CA PRO A 189 -6.13 -8.41 15.26
C PRO A 189 -6.27 -7.57 16.54
N MET A 190 -7.41 -7.71 17.23
CA MET A 190 -7.70 -7.02 18.47
C MET A 190 -8.51 -7.93 19.40
N PHE A 191 -8.05 -8.12 20.61
CA PHE A 191 -8.86 -8.75 21.64
C PHE A 191 -9.91 -7.76 22.16
N ILE A 192 -11.14 -8.23 22.39
CA ILE A 192 -12.17 -7.41 23.02
C ILE A 192 -11.85 -7.18 24.51
N ASP A 193 -11.28 -8.18 25.15
CA ASP A 193 -10.74 -8.11 26.50
C ASP A 193 -9.28 -8.60 26.45
N PRO A 194 -8.30 -7.72 26.62
CA PRO A 194 -6.89 -8.08 26.62
C PRO A 194 -6.47 -8.98 27.79
N GLN A 195 -7.26 -9.08 28.87
CA GLN A 195 -6.93 -9.89 30.03
C GLN A 195 -7.35 -11.35 29.84
N SER A 196 -8.55 -11.59 29.31
CA SER A 196 -9.02 -12.95 29.05
C SER A 196 -8.46 -13.54 27.77
N GLU A 197 -8.20 -12.72 26.76
CA GLU A 197 -7.75 -13.15 25.42
C GLU A 197 -8.61 -14.27 24.80
N ASP A 198 -9.91 -14.29 25.11
CA ASP A 198 -10.81 -15.37 24.68
C ASP A 198 -11.56 -15.08 23.41
N VAL A 199 -11.68 -13.81 23.04
CA VAL A 199 -12.39 -13.37 21.85
C VAL A 199 -11.49 -12.42 21.06
N LEU A 200 -11.15 -12.85 19.84
CA LEU A 200 -10.31 -12.11 18.91
C LEU A 200 -11.13 -11.63 17.74
N TYR A 201 -11.07 -10.34 17.47
CA TYR A 201 -11.59 -9.72 16.26
C TYR A 201 -10.44 -9.40 15.31
N PHE A 202 -10.70 -9.41 14.01
CA PHE A 202 -9.73 -9.04 12.98
C PHE A 202 -10.44 -8.65 11.69
N THR A 203 -9.73 -7.97 10.80
CA THR A 203 -10.22 -7.65 9.46
C THR A 203 -9.76 -8.70 8.47
N THR A 204 -10.65 -9.13 7.58
CA THR A 204 -10.32 -10.09 6.52
C THR A 204 -10.89 -9.64 5.17
N THR A 205 -10.20 -9.97 4.09
CA THR A 205 -10.67 -9.82 2.70
C THR A 205 -10.93 -11.16 2.02
N ASN A 206 -11.27 -12.18 2.80
CA ASN A 206 -11.50 -13.53 2.29
C ASN A 206 -12.68 -13.58 1.29
N GLU A 207 -12.91 -14.71 0.65
CA GLU A 207 -13.97 -14.83 -0.37
C GLU A 207 -15.40 -14.78 0.19
N LYS A 208 -15.57 -14.90 1.50
CA LYS A 208 -16.88 -14.93 2.19
C LYS A 208 -17.31 -13.59 2.77
N VAL A 209 -16.51 -12.51 2.57
CA VAL A 209 -16.89 -11.17 2.99
C VAL A 209 -18.16 -10.68 2.29
N THR A 210 -18.85 -9.73 2.92
CA THR A 210 -20.17 -9.25 2.52
C THR A 210 -20.20 -8.67 1.11
N GLY A 211 -19.24 -7.84 0.76
CA GLY A 211 -19.20 -7.17 -0.55
C GLY A 211 -18.85 -8.11 -1.72
N THR A 212 -19.43 -7.84 -2.88
CA THR A 212 -19.12 -8.56 -4.13
C THR A 212 -18.09 -7.84 -4.98
N LYS A 213 -17.99 -6.51 -4.87
CA LYS A 213 -17.10 -5.67 -5.65
C LYS A 213 -15.66 -5.76 -5.16
N LYS A 214 -14.73 -5.78 -6.11
CA LYS A 214 -13.30 -5.71 -5.82
C LYS A 214 -12.83 -4.26 -5.79
N SER A 215 -11.88 -3.98 -4.93
CA SER A 215 -11.19 -2.70 -4.89
C SER A 215 -10.36 -2.51 -6.16
N GLU A 216 -10.47 -1.36 -6.79
CA GLU A 216 -9.64 -0.96 -7.94
C GLU A 216 -8.19 -0.71 -7.51
N ILE A 217 -8.00 -0.37 -6.23
CA ILE A 217 -6.69 -0.17 -5.61
C ILE A 217 -5.98 -1.51 -5.45
N THR A 218 -6.60 -2.48 -4.76
CA THR A 218 -5.95 -3.74 -4.35
C THR A 218 -6.30 -4.94 -5.22
N GLY A 219 -7.43 -4.90 -5.92
CA GLY A 219 -8.00 -6.04 -6.66
C GLY A 219 -8.58 -7.15 -5.77
N MET A 220 -8.55 -6.97 -4.45
CA MET A 220 -9.18 -7.86 -3.47
C MET A 220 -10.64 -7.45 -3.23
N LYS A 221 -11.44 -8.32 -2.66
CA LYS A 221 -12.70 -7.92 -2.06
C LYS A 221 -12.42 -6.94 -0.93
N LYS A 222 -13.42 -6.16 -0.55
CA LYS A 222 -13.31 -5.21 0.56
C LYS A 222 -13.27 -5.97 1.88
N GLY A 223 -12.72 -5.31 2.89
CA GLY A 223 -12.52 -5.91 4.21
C GLY A 223 -13.80 -5.94 5.03
N ASP A 224 -14.00 -7.05 5.73
CA ASP A 224 -15.03 -7.23 6.76
C ASP A 224 -14.37 -7.50 8.12
N ILE A 225 -15.07 -7.14 9.18
CA ILE A 225 -14.70 -7.48 10.55
C ILE A 225 -15.22 -8.89 10.85
N TRP A 226 -14.32 -9.76 11.23
CA TRP A 226 -14.60 -11.13 11.64
C TRP A 226 -14.15 -11.35 13.07
N MET A 227 -14.64 -12.40 13.69
CA MET A 227 -14.26 -12.77 15.04
C MET A 227 -14.01 -14.29 15.17
N THR A 228 -13.30 -14.65 16.20
CA THR A 228 -13.17 -16.02 16.69
C THR A 228 -13.13 -16.02 18.20
N ARG A 229 -13.52 -17.12 18.81
CA ARG A 229 -13.52 -17.30 20.26
C ARG A 229 -12.90 -18.65 20.64
N LYS A 230 -12.41 -18.74 21.85
CA LYS A 230 -12.02 -20.02 22.44
C LYS A 230 -13.26 -20.78 22.94
N ASN A 231 -13.21 -22.09 22.83
CA ASN A 231 -14.21 -22.99 23.46
C ASN A 231 -13.88 -23.19 24.93
N GLU A 232 -14.71 -23.97 25.66
CA GLU A 232 -14.52 -24.31 27.08
C GLU A 232 -13.18 -25.01 27.37
N LYS A 233 -12.52 -25.61 26.36
CA LYS A 233 -11.20 -26.23 26.47
C LYS A 233 -10.04 -25.25 26.19
N GLY A 234 -10.33 -23.97 25.96
CA GLY A 234 -9.35 -22.97 25.59
C GLY A 234 -8.84 -23.06 24.14
N GLU A 235 -9.51 -23.84 23.29
CA GLU A 235 -9.12 -24.00 21.88
C GLU A 235 -9.85 -23.00 21.00
N TRP A 236 -9.13 -22.36 20.07
CA TRP A 236 -9.72 -21.43 19.11
C TRP A 236 -10.68 -22.12 18.16
N GLN A 237 -11.84 -21.51 17.98
CA GLN A 237 -12.84 -21.94 16.99
C GLN A 237 -12.54 -21.33 15.61
N ARG A 238 -13.25 -21.82 14.58
CA ARG A 238 -13.15 -21.23 13.25
C ARG A 238 -13.71 -19.82 13.26
N PRO A 239 -13.04 -18.86 12.60
CA PRO A 239 -13.56 -17.50 12.49
C PRO A 239 -14.91 -17.46 11.76
N GLU A 240 -15.73 -16.55 12.22
CA GLU A 240 -17.06 -16.26 11.68
C GLU A 240 -17.27 -14.75 11.53
N THR A 241 -18.28 -14.36 10.77
CA THR A 241 -18.69 -12.96 10.68
C THR A 241 -19.26 -12.50 12.01
N VAL A 242 -19.02 -11.23 12.36
CA VAL A 242 -19.68 -10.67 13.55
C VAL A 242 -21.18 -10.53 13.34
N GLU A 243 -21.96 -10.83 14.39
CA GLU A 243 -23.39 -10.60 14.39
C GLU A 243 -23.71 -9.10 14.48
N GLY A 244 -24.71 -8.66 13.71
CA GLY A 244 -25.15 -7.27 13.66
C GLY A 244 -24.89 -6.62 12.29
N GLU A 245 -24.86 -5.31 12.27
CA GLU A 245 -24.82 -4.50 11.05
C GLU A 245 -23.44 -3.85 10.79
N LEU A 246 -22.37 -4.45 11.33
CA LEU A 246 -21.02 -3.90 11.20
C LEU A 246 -20.51 -3.94 9.77
N ASN A 247 -20.69 -5.07 9.07
CA ASN A 247 -20.14 -5.29 7.75
C ASN A 247 -21.12 -4.85 6.66
N THR A 248 -20.62 -4.11 5.68
CA THR A 248 -21.41 -3.56 4.57
C THR A 248 -20.75 -3.80 3.22
N GLU A 249 -21.22 -3.15 2.17
CA GLU A 249 -20.56 -3.09 0.85
C GLU A 249 -19.29 -2.22 0.84
N ASN A 250 -18.93 -1.58 1.96
CA ASN A 250 -17.72 -0.75 2.10
C ASN A 250 -16.53 -1.56 2.64
N ASP A 251 -15.37 -0.94 2.74
CA ASP A 251 -14.23 -1.49 3.47
C ASP A 251 -14.40 -1.14 4.95
N GLU A 252 -14.64 -2.12 5.78
CA GLU A 252 -14.63 -2.01 7.23
C GLU A 252 -13.37 -2.68 7.78
N GLY A 253 -12.78 -2.04 8.81
CA GLY A 253 -11.62 -2.66 9.46
C GLY A 253 -10.90 -1.75 10.41
N VAL A 254 -9.80 -2.24 10.93
CA VAL A 254 -9.00 -1.63 11.98
C VAL A 254 -9.90 -1.11 13.11
N ILE A 255 -10.08 -1.94 14.10
CA ILE A 255 -10.98 -1.72 15.21
C ILE A 255 -10.23 -1.45 16.51
N SER A 256 -10.89 -0.80 17.44
CA SER A 256 -10.47 -0.69 18.84
C SER A 256 -11.70 -0.73 19.75
N PHE A 257 -11.53 -1.19 20.97
CA PHE A 257 -12.60 -1.30 21.95
C PHE A 257 -12.38 -0.37 23.14
N THR A 258 -13.47 0.08 23.77
CA THR A 258 -13.40 0.61 25.12
C THR A 258 -12.98 -0.48 26.09
N PRO A 259 -12.38 -0.14 27.26
CA PRO A 259 -11.90 -1.14 28.24
C PRO A 259 -12.98 -2.09 28.75
N ASP A 260 -14.24 -1.67 28.74
CA ASP A 260 -15.40 -2.49 29.13
C ASP A 260 -15.92 -3.37 27.98
N GLY A 261 -15.33 -3.27 26.78
CA GLY A 261 -15.73 -4.03 25.60
C GLY A 261 -17.14 -3.70 25.06
N GLN A 262 -17.75 -2.59 25.50
CA GLN A 262 -19.12 -2.24 25.11
C GLN A 262 -19.18 -1.35 23.86
N THR A 263 -18.14 -0.58 23.59
CA THR A 263 -18.06 0.26 22.39
C THR A 263 -16.92 -0.18 21.51
N MET A 264 -17.23 -0.35 20.22
CA MET A 264 -16.24 -0.56 19.16
C MET A 264 -16.07 0.72 18.38
N TYR A 265 -14.84 1.15 18.18
CA TYR A 265 -14.45 2.13 17.16
C TYR A 265 -13.92 1.38 15.95
N LEU A 266 -14.36 1.75 14.76
CA LEU A 266 -13.93 1.11 13.52
C LEU A 266 -13.67 2.12 12.41
N SER A 267 -12.72 1.80 11.56
CA SER A 267 -12.50 2.55 10.32
C SER A 267 -13.43 2.02 9.23
N ARG A 268 -14.08 2.94 8.49
CA ARG A 268 -14.87 2.60 7.30
C ARG A 268 -14.49 3.52 6.15
N ALA A 269 -14.26 2.95 4.97
CA ALA A 269 -14.00 3.76 3.78
C ALA A 269 -15.28 4.48 3.33
N ARG A 270 -15.21 5.82 3.26
CA ARG A 270 -16.28 6.62 2.65
C ARG A 270 -16.24 6.44 1.15
N ARG A 271 -17.37 6.11 0.56
CA ARG A 271 -17.53 6.02 -0.88
C ARG A 271 -18.56 7.05 -1.35
N GLU A 272 -18.06 8.09 -2.00
CA GLU A 272 -18.89 9.00 -2.78
C GLU A 272 -18.54 8.89 -4.25
N PRO A 273 -19.51 8.87 -5.16
CA PRO A 273 -19.26 8.94 -6.59
C PRO A 273 -18.50 10.25 -6.89
N ASN A 274 -17.37 10.16 -7.57
CA ASN A 274 -16.53 11.30 -7.99
C ASN A 274 -15.83 12.11 -6.87
N ALA A 275 -15.79 11.62 -5.62
CA ALA A 275 -15.04 12.23 -4.54
C ALA A 275 -13.80 11.40 -4.19
N HIS A 276 -12.81 12.03 -3.55
CA HIS A 276 -11.68 11.32 -2.97
C HIS A 276 -12.19 10.31 -1.93
N THR A 277 -11.76 9.07 -2.06
CA THR A 277 -12.10 8.02 -1.10
C THR A 277 -11.41 8.32 0.22
N GLY A 278 -12.16 8.81 1.20
CA GLY A 278 -11.68 9.03 2.56
C GLY A 278 -12.00 7.85 3.46
N VAL A 279 -11.32 7.78 4.60
CA VAL A 279 -11.65 6.86 5.69
C VAL A 279 -12.18 7.69 6.83
N GLU A 280 -13.23 7.21 7.47
CA GLU A 280 -13.89 7.83 8.62
C GLU A 280 -13.97 6.83 9.78
N ILE A 281 -14.03 7.35 11.00
CA ILE A 281 -14.23 6.54 12.19
C ILE A 281 -15.72 6.47 12.51
N TYR A 282 -16.17 5.28 12.83
CA TYR A 282 -17.52 4.97 13.28
C TYR A 282 -17.47 4.32 14.65
N THR A 283 -18.55 4.41 15.40
CA THR A 283 -18.77 3.71 16.66
C THR A 283 -19.95 2.76 16.54
N SER A 284 -19.86 1.64 17.22
CA SER A 284 -20.93 0.69 17.39
C SER A 284 -21.02 0.24 18.85
N GLN A 285 -22.22 0.06 19.34
CA GLN A 285 -22.50 -0.37 20.72
C GLN A 285 -22.83 -1.86 20.73
N ARG A 286 -22.36 -2.54 21.75
CA ARG A 286 -22.63 -3.95 21.98
C ARG A 286 -23.89 -4.11 22.82
N SER A 287 -24.81 -4.97 22.37
CA SER A 287 -25.94 -5.44 23.15
C SER A 287 -25.97 -6.96 23.05
N ASP A 288 -25.77 -7.63 24.16
CA ASP A 288 -25.56 -9.08 24.24
C ASP A 288 -24.38 -9.52 23.33
N ALA A 289 -24.63 -10.34 22.33
CA ALA A 289 -23.62 -10.80 21.38
C ALA A 289 -23.56 -9.97 20.10
N LYS A 290 -24.46 -8.97 19.92
CA LYS A 290 -24.64 -8.24 18.67
C LYS A 290 -24.11 -6.82 18.75
N TRP A 291 -23.66 -6.32 17.63
CA TRP A 291 -23.24 -4.94 17.45
C TRP A 291 -24.33 -4.15 16.75
N SER A 292 -24.58 -2.93 17.21
CA SER A 292 -25.51 -2.01 16.55
C SER A 292 -24.99 -1.57 15.18
N ALA A 293 -25.89 -1.01 14.37
CA ALA A 293 -25.47 -0.29 13.17
C ALA A 293 -24.45 0.81 13.54
N PRO A 294 -23.32 0.88 12.83
CA PRO A 294 -22.29 1.87 13.13
C PRO A 294 -22.73 3.29 12.87
N VAL A 295 -22.48 4.18 13.82
CA VAL A 295 -22.73 5.61 13.71
C VAL A 295 -21.43 6.35 13.51
N LYS A 296 -21.39 7.29 12.57
CA LYS A 296 -20.20 8.09 12.32
C LYS A 296 -19.80 8.86 13.57
N TYR A 297 -18.51 8.78 13.92
CA TYR A 297 -17.92 9.56 15.01
C TYR A 297 -17.36 10.86 14.44
N GLU A 298 -17.98 11.98 14.81
CA GLU A 298 -17.60 13.30 14.33
C GLU A 298 -16.36 13.82 15.08
N ILE A 299 -15.21 13.76 14.40
CA ILE A 299 -13.94 14.28 14.93
C ILE A 299 -13.81 15.77 14.62
N THR A 300 -14.29 16.18 13.46
CA THR A 300 -14.24 17.56 12.96
C THR A 300 -15.38 17.80 11.96
N ALA A 301 -15.74 19.07 11.78
CA ALA A 301 -16.68 19.49 10.74
C ALA A 301 -16.07 19.47 9.32
N ASP A 302 -14.78 19.21 9.19
CA ASP A 302 -14.10 19.09 7.90
C ASP A 302 -14.52 17.81 7.18
N THR A 303 -15.01 17.95 5.95
CA THR A 303 -15.46 16.84 5.10
C THR A 303 -14.37 16.31 4.17
N ILE A 304 -13.19 16.91 4.14
CA ILE A 304 -12.09 16.58 3.23
C ILE A 304 -11.10 15.62 3.91
N SER A 305 -10.88 15.79 5.22
CA SER A 305 -9.90 15.00 5.98
C SER A 305 -10.33 13.53 6.10
N SER A 306 -9.34 12.67 6.18
CA SER A 306 -9.49 11.23 6.33
C SER A 306 -8.92 10.80 7.68
N TYR A 307 -9.70 10.08 8.46
CA TYR A 307 -9.36 9.58 9.79
C TYR A 307 -9.54 8.07 9.85
N GLY A 308 -8.56 7.37 10.37
CA GLY A 308 -8.62 5.92 10.49
C GLY A 308 -7.68 5.41 11.57
N HIS A 309 -7.68 4.09 11.77
CA HIS A 309 -6.87 3.40 12.77
C HIS A 309 -7.15 3.89 14.20
N PRO A 310 -8.42 3.81 14.67
CA PRO A 310 -8.74 4.20 16.03
C PRO A 310 -7.95 3.34 17.02
N ALA A 311 -7.52 3.96 18.11
CA ALA A 311 -6.90 3.27 19.23
C ALA A 311 -7.41 3.88 20.54
N VAL A 312 -7.98 3.06 21.39
CA VAL A 312 -8.44 3.46 22.72
C VAL A 312 -7.37 3.07 23.73
N SER A 313 -7.03 3.98 24.63
CA SER A 313 -6.07 3.71 25.69
C SER A 313 -6.64 2.70 26.72
N PRO A 314 -5.79 1.95 27.44
CA PRO A 314 -6.25 0.97 28.44
C PRO A 314 -7.08 1.56 29.56
N ASP A 315 -6.95 2.86 29.84
CA ASP A 315 -7.73 3.58 30.85
C ASP A 315 -8.99 4.23 30.26
N GLY A 316 -9.25 4.08 28.97
CA GLY A 316 -10.42 4.59 28.27
C GLY A 316 -10.50 6.12 28.11
N LYS A 317 -9.43 6.85 28.43
CA LYS A 317 -9.45 8.33 28.42
C LYS A 317 -8.98 8.94 27.11
N TRP A 318 -8.26 8.20 26.32
CA TRP A 318 -7.67 8.65 25.05
C TRP A 318 -8.04 7.71 23.92
#